data_f2404f729642355b1ed5c29217a111b7
#
_entry.id   f2404f729642355b1ed5c29217a111b7
#
_cell.length_a   1.000
_cell.length_b   1.000
_cell.length_c   1.000
_cell.angle_alpha   90.00
_cell.angle_beta   90.00
_cell.angle_gamma   90.00
#
_symmetry.space_group_name_H-M   'P 1'
#
loop_
_entity.id
_entity.type
_entity.pdbx_description
1 polymer ?
#
loop_
_entity_poly.entity_id
_entity_poly.type
_entity_poly.pdbx_seq_one_letter_code
_entity_poly.pdbx_strand_id
1 'polypeptide(L)'
;LESYHNKNFKNSLLKKIFKKNSDELGFYLFGGVGVGKTMILDFFFDFIDTKKQRLHFNEFMINFHDFIHKNKGSSDENIINLFVNDLKSKISLIYFDEFQVTNIVDAMILGKLFEQIFKQNIKIIITSNTKISDLYKDGLQRDQFKPFINIMQSKSIEHELRIEEDYRRSKDNQKQRFFFPLNEENNFEINKFFRVITKNKKNFSKNLNIKGRIFEIKNFYEGISRFNFDELCD
;
A
#
# COMPACT_ATOMS: atom_id res chain seq x y z
N LEU A 1 -22.39 16.48 -18.34
CA LEU A 1 -21.43 15.67 -17.54
C LEU A 1 -22.08 14.98 -16.34
N GLU A 2 -23.26 15.39 -15.89
CA GLU A 2 -23.99 14.79 -14.76
C GLU A 2 -24.66 13.44 -15.07
N SER A 3 -24.84 13.07 -16.34
CA SER A 3 -25.53 11.83 -16.72
C SER A 3 -24.66 10.56 -16.67
N TYR A 4 -23.38 10.64 -16.38
CA TYR A 4 -22.45 9.51 -16.32
C TYR A 4 -22.32 8.84 -14.96
N HIS A 5 -22.99 9.34 -13.92
CA HIS A 5 -22.99 8.73 -12.57
C HIS A 5 -24.06 7.66 -12.38
N ASN A 6 -24.23 6.79 -13.36
CA ASN A 6 -25.27 5.75 -13.27
C ASN A 6 -24.79 4.57 -12.42
N LYS A 7 -25.58 4.17 -11.41
CA LYS A 7 -25.37 3.00 -10.56
C LYS A 7 -25.05 1.71 -11.36
N ASN A 8 -25.53 1.63 -12.59
CA ASN A 8 -25.28 0.51 -13.49
C ASN A 8 -23.85 0.43 -14.01
N PHE A 9 -23.14 1.55 -14.13
CA PHE A 9 -21.72 1.57 -14.56
C PHE A 9 -20.82 1.03 -13.45
N LYS A 10 -21.07 1.41 -12.19
CA LYS A 10 -20.34 0.92 -11.01
C LYS A 10 -20.42 -0.60 -10.88
N ASN A 11 -21.61 -1.16 -11.04
CA ASN A 11 -21.83 -2.61 -11.00
C ASN A 11 -21.24 -3.35 -12.21
N SER A 12 -21.19 -2.71 -13.38
CA SER A 12 -20.60 -3.27 -14.60
C SER A 12 -19.09 -3.42 -14.52
N LEU A 13 -18.38 -2.45 -13.92
CA LEU A 13 -16.92 -2.52 -13.74
C LEU A 13 -16.51 -3.59 -12.73
N LEU A 14 -17.21 -3.68 -11.59
CA LEU A 14 -17.00 -4.75 -10.62
C LEU A 14 -17.27 -6.14 -11.24
N LYS A 15 -18.31 -6.26 -12.07
CA LYS A 15 -18.61 -7.49 -12.81
C LYS A 15 -17.58 -7.82 -13.89
N LYS A 16 -16.86 -6.82 -14.44
CA LYS A 16 -15.76 -7.03 -15.39
C LYS A 16 -14.46 -7.43 -14.68
N ILE A 17 -14.19 -6.83 -13.52
CA ILE A 17 -13.00 -7.17 -12.72
C ILE A 17 -13.18 -8.53 -12.05
N PHE A 18 -14.37 -8.80 -11.50
CA PHE A 18 -14.72 -10.08 -10.88
C PHE A 18 -15.82 -10.74 -11.72
N LYS A 19 -15.45 -11.59 -12.69
CA LYS A 19 -16.42 -12.31 -13.54
C LYS A 19 -17.47 -13.04 -12.68
N LYS A 20 -18.73 -13.00 -13.10
CA LYS A 20 -19.91 -13.45 -12.35
C LYS A 20 -19.91 -14.95 -11.96
N ASN A 21 -19.00 -15.76 -12.54
CA ASN A 21 -18.91 -17.21 -12.31
C ASN A 21 -17.48 -17.68 -12.01
N SER A 22 -16.57 -16.79 -11.60
CA SER A 22 -15.23 -17.21 -11.24
C SER A 22 -15.08 -17.26 -9.73
N ASP A 23 -14.46 -18.30 -9.25
CA ASP A 23 -13.97 -18.42 -7.87
C ASP A 23 -12.87 -17.39 -7.55
N GLU A 24 -12.63 -16.46 -8.47
CA GLU A 24 -11.62 -15.40 -8.38
C GLU A 24 -12.15 -14.26 -7.49
N LEU A 25 -11.59 -14.15 -6.31
CA LEU A 25 -11.90 -13.11 -5.33
C LEU A 25 -10.80 -12.06 -5.22
N GLY A 26 -9.68 -12.27 -5.92
CA GLY A 26 -8.52 -11.39 -5.93
C GLY A 26 -8.31 -10.68 -7.26
N PHE A 27 -7.78 -9.46 -7.23
CA PHE A 27 -7.22 -8.75 -8.38
C PHE A 27 -5.82 -8.28 -8.04
N TYR A 28 -4.82 -8.75 -8.79
CA TYR A 28 -3.42 -8.47 -8.56
C TYR A 28 -2.85 -7.66 -9.73
N LEU A 29 -2.55 -6.37 -9.48
CA LEU A 29 -1.97 -5.47 -10.46
C LEU A 29 -0.48 -5.27 -10.19
N PHE A 30 0.37 -5.73 -11.10
CA PHE A 30 1.81 -5.54 -10.96
C PHE A 30 2.41 -4.77 -12.13
N GLY A 31 3.64 -4.28 -11.95
CA GLY A 31 4.37 -3.51 -12.97
C GLY A 31 5.47 -2.67 -12.35
N GLY A 32 6.28 -2.02 -13.17
CA GLY A 32 7.39 -1.18 -12.74
C GLY A 32 6.99 -0.03 -11.79
N VAL A 33 7.98 0.61 -11.19
CA VAL A 33 7.77 1.81 -10.38
C VAL A 33 7.35 2.96 -11.31
N GLY A 34 6.36 3.76 -10.89
CA GLY A 34 5.97 4.95 -11.66
C GLY A 34 4.92 4.74 -12.75
N VAL A 35 4.54 3.49 -13.04
CA VAL A 35 3.57 3.18 -14.11
C VAL A 35 2.11 3.53 -13.76
N GLY A 36 1.83 4.10 -12.59
CA GLY A 36 0.48 4.57 -12.24
C GLY A 36 -0.45 3.51 -11.64
N LYS A 37 0.07 2.35 -11.14
CA LYS A 37 -0.73 1.29 -10.50
C LYS A 37 -1.66 1.83 -9.43
N THR A 38 -1.09 2.54 -8.45
CA THR A 38 -1.83 3.13 -7.33
C THR A 38 -2.89 4.11 -7.81
N MET A 39 -2.55 5.00 -8.74
CA MET A 39 -3.49 5.98 -9.30
C MET A 39 -4.71 5.31 -9.94
N ILE A 40 -4.51 4.26 -10.73
CA ILE A 40 -5.60 3.52 -11.38
C ILE A 40 -6.48 2.84 -10.32
N LEU A 41 -5.89 2.17 -9.35
CA LEU A 41 -6.67 1.45 -8.34
C LEU A 41 -7.33 2.37 -7.33
N ASP A 42 -6.76 3.54 -7.02
CA ASP A 42 -7.41 4.57 -6.21
C ASP A 42 -8.68 5.06 -6.88
N PHE A 43 -8.59 5.37 -8.18
CA PHE A 43 -9.76 5.73 -8.96
C PHE A 43 -10.85 4.67 -8.88
N PHE A 44 -10.52 3.39 -9.05
CA PHE A 44 -11.49 2.31 -8.92
C PHE A 44 -12.00 2.15 -7.49
N PHE A 45 -11.11 2.23 -6.51
CA PHE A 45 -11.47 2.07 -5.11
C PHE A 45 -12.51 3.09 -4.66
N ASP A 46 -12.38 4.35 -5.09
CA ASP A 46 -13.33 5.40 -4.74
C ASP A 46 -14.74 5.14 -5.32
N PHE A 47 -14.82 4.54 -6.50
CA PHE A 47 -16.10 4.21 -7.14
C PHE A 47 -16.78 2.95 -6.62
N ILE A 48 -16.09 2.09 -5.88
CA ILE A 48 -16.69 0.86 -5.35
C ILE A 48 -17.57 1.18 -4.13
N ASP A 49 -18.87 0.92 -4.23
CA ASP A 49 -19.82 1.11 -3.13
C ASP A 49 -19.97 -0.19 -2.33
N THR A 50 -19.05 -0.43 -1.39
CA THR A 50 -19.05 -1.56 -0.45
C THR A 50 -18.26 -1.22 0.80
N LYS A 51 -18.42 -2.01 1.86
CA LYS A 51 -17.55 -1.91 3.04
C LYS A 51 -16.14 -2.27 2.63
N LYS A 52 -15.25 -1.28 2.52
CA LYS A 52 -13.91 -1.43 1.98
C LYS A 52 -12.87 -0.74 2.88
N GLN A 53 -11.67 -1.28 2.87
CA GLN A 53 -10.51 -0.70 3.55
C GLN A 53 -9.29 -0.74 2.63
N ARG A 54 -8.53 0.36 2.60
CA ARG A 54 -7.21 0.45 2.00
C ARG A 54 -6.16 0.58 3.08
N LEU A 55 -5.08 -0.16 2.95
CA LEU A 55 -3.92 -0.07 3.84
C LEU A 55 -2.66 -0.59 3.15
N HIS A 56 -1.51 -0.19 3.65
CA HIS A 56 -0.26 -0.81 3.24
C HIS A 56 -0.16 -2.22 3.81
N PHE A 57 0.43 -3.13 3.04
CA PHE A 57 0.57 -4.51 3.47
C PHE A 57 1.30 -4.65 4.82
N ASN A 58 2.34 -3.85 5.04
CA ASN A 58 3.06 -3.85 6.32
C ASN A 58 2.19 -3.45 7.51
N GLU A 59 1.31 -2.48 7.34
CA GLU A 59 0.35 -2.07 8.37
C GLU A 59 -0.62 -3.21 8.69
N PHE A 60 -1.10 -3.91 7.69
CA PHE A 60 -1.95 -5.08 7.87
C PHE A 60 -1.25 -6.17 8.69
N MET A 61 0.01 -6.47 8.39
CA MET A 61 0.78 -7.46 9.13
C MET A 61 1.06 -7.03 10.58
N ILE A 62 1.35 -5.76 10.82
CA ILE A 62 1.49 -5.22 12.18
C ILE A 62 0.18 -5.42 12.98
N ASN A 63 -0.97 -5.07 12.39
CA ASN A 63 -2.28 -5.24 13.02
C ASN A 63 -2.58 -6.71 13.31
N PHE A 64 -2.20 -7.61 12.41
CA PHE A 64 -2.35 -9.04 12.60
C PHE A 64 -1.45 -9.57 13.74
N HIS A 65 -0.18 -9.18 13.79
CA HIS A 65 0.73 -9.55 14.88
C HIS A 65 0.25 -8.99 16.24
N ASP A 66 -0.22 -7.76 16.27
CA ASP A 66 -0.80 -7.17 17.49
C ASP A 66 -2.04 -7.96 17.95
N PHE A 67 -2.86 -8.44 17.00
CA PHE A 67 -4.01 -9.29 17.31
C PHE A 67 -3.58 -10.64 17.90
N ILE A 68 -2.55 -11.29 17.35
CA ILE A 68 -1.95 -12.51 17.89
C ILE A 68 -1.49 -12.27 19.34
N HIS A 69 -0.77 -11.19 19.56
CA HIS A 69 -0.25 -10.86 20.90
C HIS A 69 -1.36 -10.67 21.95
N LYS A 70 -2.48 -10.07 21.56
CA LYS A 70 -3.64 -9.86 22.45
C LYS A 70 -4.41 -11.15 22.74
N ASN A 71 -4.33 -12.15 21.85
CA ASN A 71 -5.08 -13.41 21.96
C ASN A 71 -4.16 -14.60 22.28
N LYS A 72 -3.04 -14.37 22.98
CA LYS A 72 -2.13 -15.43 23.43
C LYS A 72 -2.85 -16.50 24.24
N GLY A 73 -2.67 -17.77 23.86
CA GLY A 73 -3.29 -18.93 24.52
C GLY A 73 -4.22 -19.74 23.62
N SER A 74 -4.57 -19.23 22.44
CA SER A 74 -5.29 -20.00 21.40
C SER A 74 -4.31 -20.61 20.41
N SER A 75 -4.71 -21.68 19.71
CA SER A 75 -3.91 -22.24 18.60
C SER A 75 -3.85 -21.22 17.45
N ASP A 76 -2.77 -21.25 16.68
CA ASP A 76 -2.54 -20.32 15.54
C ASP A 76 -3.71 -20.34 14.55
N GLU A 77 -4.30 -21.49 14.29
CA GLU A 77 -5.43 -21.63 13.38
C GLU A 77 -6.69 -20.94 13.91
N ASN A 78 -6.94 -21.05 15.21
CA ASN A 78 -8.05 -20.35 15.86
C ASN A 78 -7.86 -18.84 15.83
N ILE A 79 -6.64 -18.36 16.03
CA ILE A 79 -6.33 -16.92 15.98
C ILE A 79 -6.56 -16.36 14.58
N ILE A 80 -6.11 -17.06 13.53
CA ILE A 80 -6.35 -16.65 12.14
C ILE A 80 -7.86 -16.57 11.86
N ASN A 81 -8.62 -17.57 12.28
CA ASN A 81 -10.07 -17.58 12.08
C ASN A 81 -10.76 -16.42 12.80
N LEU A 82 -10.37 -16.14 14.05
CA LEU A 82 -10.90 -15.02 14.82
C LEU A 82 -10.59 -13.69 14.17
N PHE A 83 -9.34 -13.50 13.72
CA PHE A 83 -8.93 -12.28 13.03
C PHE A 83 -9.70 -12.06 11.73
N VAL A 84 -9.84 -13.09 10.90
CA VAL A 84 -10.54 -13.00 9.62
C VAL A 84 -12.05 -12.80 9.82
N ASN A 85 -12.65 -13.39 10.86
CA ASN A 85 -14.05 -13.14 11.21
C ASN A 85 -14.25 -11.67 11.67
N ASP A 86 -13.34 -11.12 12.46
CA ASP A 86 -13.36 -9.70 12.83
C ASP A 86 -13.26 -8.80 11.60
N LEU A 87 -12.34 -9.10 10.68
CA LEU A 87 -12.23 -8.40 9.39
C LEU A 87 -13.54 -8.47 8.60
N LYS A 88 -14.11 -9.67 8.45
CA LYS A 88 -15.35 -9.87 7.68
C LYS A 88 -16.53 -9.08 8.22
N SER A 89 -16.61 -8.90 9.53
CA SER A 89 -17.66 -8.09 10.16
C SER A 89 -17.58 -6.60 9.74
N LYS A 90 -16.39 -6.12 9.46
CA LYS A 90 -16.09 -4.71 9.17
C LYS A 90 -16.05 -4.41 7.67
N ILE A 91 -15.51 -5.35 6.86
CA ILE A 91 -15.20 -5.12 5.45
C ILE A 91 -15.55 -6.31 4.56
N SER A 92 -15.78 -6.00 3.29
CA SER A 92 -16.02 -6.98 2.21
C SER A 92 -14.92 -6.92 1.15
N LEU A 93 -14.11 -5.86 1.16
CA LEU A 93 -13.03 -5.63 0.22
C LEU A 93 -11.82 -5.02 0.93
N ILE A 94 -10.64 -5.61 0.72
CA ILE A 94 -9.35 -5.05 1.14
C ILE A 94 -8.58 -4.61 -0.10
N TYR A 95 -7.96 -3.43 -0.05
CA TYR A 95 -6.97 -2.99 -1.02
C TYR A 95 -5.61 -2.89 -0.33
N PHE A 96 -4.69 -3.76 -0.70
CA PHE A 96 -3.29 -3.70 -0.29
C PHE A 96 -2.47 -2.91 -1.29
N ASP A 97 -1.95 -1.77 -0.85
CA ASP A 97 -1.00 -0.99 -1.64
C ASP A 97 0.43 -1.41 -1.33
N GLU A 98 1.29 -1.42 -2.36
CA GLU A 98 2.71 -1.77 -2.27
C GLU A 98 2.96 -3.13 -1.60
N PHE A 99 2.26 -4.16 -2.08
CA PHE A 99 2.42 -5.51 -1.54
C PHE A 99 3.82 -6.05 -1.78
N GLN A 100 4.55 -6.26 -0.71
CA GLN A 100 5.88 -6.85 -0.72
C GLN A 100 6.09 -7.70 0.54
N VAL A 101 6.66 -8.88 0.39
CA VAL A 101 6.99 -9.78 1.49
C VAL A 101 8.50 -9.85 1.65
N THR A 102 9.00 -9.41 2.80
CA THR A 102 10.43 -9.37 3.11
C THR A 102 10.78 -10.20 4.36
N ASN A 103 9.80 -10.43 5.22
CA ASN A 103 9.98 -11.13 6.48
C ASN A 103 9.57 -12.61 6.37
N ILE A 104 10.42 -13.49 6.87
CA ILE A 104 10.16 -14.94 6.87
C ILE A 104 8.95 -15.32 7.73
N VAL A 105 8.73 -14.65 8.86
CA VAL A 105 7.60 -14.93 9.75
C VAL A 105 6.28 -14.66 9.04
N ASP A 106 6.22 -13.52 8.31
CA ASP A 106 5.06 -13.19 7.50
C ASP A 106 4.87 -14.21 6.37
N ALA A 107 5.97 -14.57 5.67
CA ALA A 107 5.93 -15.53 4.56
C ALA A 107 5.33 -16.87 4.98
N MET A 108 5.62 -17.37 6.19
CA MET A 108 5.12 -18.65 6.69
C MET A 108 3.62 -18.64 7.00
N ILE A 109 3.06 -17.49 7.39
CA ILE A 109 1.67 -17.42 7.85
C ILE A 109 0.70 -16.99 6.74
N LEU A 110 1.21 -16.30 5.71
CA LEU A 110 0.39 -15.73 4.64
C LEU A 110 -0.47 -16.74 3.91
N GLY A 111 0.03 -17.95 3.69
CA GLY A 111 -0.74 -19.01 3.02
C GLY A 111 -2.05 -19.30 3.75
N LYS A 112 -1.98 -19.58 5.05
CA LYS A 112 -3.15 -19.86 5.88
C LYS A 112 -4.08 -18.65 6.04
N LEU A 113 -3.49 -17.46 6.21
CA LEU A 113 -4.24 -16.24 6.41
C LEU A 113 -5.07 -15.88 5.16
N PHE A 114 -4.47 -15.91 3.97
CA PHE A 114 -5.17 -15.60 2.72
C PHE A 114 -6.18 -16.69 2.33
N GLU A 115 -5.88 -17.95 2.63
CA GLU A 115 -6.86 -19.04 2.47
C GLU A 115 -8.16 -18.74 3.25
N GLN A 116 -8.03 -18.34 4.52
CA GLN A 116 -9.19 -18.00 5.34
C GLN A 116 -9.89 -16.72 4.86
N ILE A 117 -9.16 -15.70 4.42
CA ILE A 117 -9.73 -14.48 3.84
C ILE A 117 -10.61 -14.83 2.62
N PHE A 118 -10.12 -15.68 1.70
CA PHE A 118 -10.90 -16.11 0.55
C PHE A 118 -12.06 -17.04 0.92
N LYS A 119 -11.92 -17.94 1.90
CA LYS A 119 -13.01 -18.76 2.43
C LYS A 119 -14.16 -17.92 2.99
N GLN A 120 -13.87 -16.78 3.57
CA GLN A 120 -14.87 -15.81 4.06
C GLN A 120 -15.43 -14.89 2.96
N ASN A 121 -15.10 -15.14 1.70
CA ASN A 121 -15.53 -14.31 0.57
C ASN A 121 -15.18 -12.82 0.75
N ILE A 122 -14.02 -12.52 1.34
CA ILE A 122 -13.47 -11.17 1.36
C ILE A 122 -12.70 -10.98 0.05
N LYS A 123 -13.04 -9.95 -0.70
CA LYS A 123 -12.36 -9.61 -1.95
C LYS A 123 -11.05 -8.88 -1.64
N ILE A 124 -10.04 -9.10 -2.50
CA ILE A 124 -8.72 -8.50 -2.34
C ILE A 124 -8.32 -7.79 -3.64
N ILE A 125 -7.81 -6.58 -3.51
CA ILE A 125 -7.10 -5.86 -4.57
C ILE A 125 -5.68 -5.63 -4.09
N ILE A 126 -4.69 -5.87 -4.97
CA ILE A 126 -3.27 -5.73 -4.63
C ILE A 126 -2.57 -4.93 -5.73
N THR A 127 -1.70 -3.97 -5.32
CA THR A 127 -0.64 -3.43 -6.17
C THR A 127 0.71 -3.97 -5.74
N SER A 128 1.57 -4.32 -6.70
CA SER A 128 2.94 -4.77 -6.43
C SER A 128 3.89 -4.35 -7.56
N ASN A 129 5.18 -4.37 -7.29
CA ASN A 129 6.21 -4.19 -8.31
C ASN A 129 6.63 -5.50 -8.96
N THR A 130 6.24 -6.64 -8.39
CA THR A 130 6.60 -7.99 -8.85
C THR A 130 5.37 -8.82 -9.10
N LYS A 131 5.47 -9.77 -10.03
CA LYS A 131 4.41 -10.77 -10.27
C LYS A 131 4.29 -11.76 -9.11
N ILE A 132 3.13 -12.40 -9.00
CA ILE A 132 2.85 -13.35 -7.90
C ILE A 132 3.93 -14.44 -7.81
N SER A 133 4.36 -15.01 -8.92
CA SER A 133 5.37 -16.09 -8.95
C SER A 133 6.74 -15.67 -8.44
N ASP A 134 7.07 -14.38 -8.48
CA ASP A 134 8.37 -13.83 -8.09
C ASP A 134 8.35 -13.20 -6.69
N LEU A 135 7.20 -13.17 -6.03
CA LEU A 135 7.12 -12.75 -4.64
C LEU A 135 8.05 -13.62 -3.78
N TYR A 136 8.81 -12.96 -2.91
CA TYR A 136 9.74 -13.60 -1.97
C TYR A 136 10.73 -14.56 -2.66
N LYS A 137 11.20 -14.25 -3.90
CA LYS A 137 11.98 -15.15 -4.76
C LYS A 137 13.27 -15.64 -4.11
N ASP A 138 14.00 -14.75 -3.46
CA ASP A 138 15.28 -15.04 -2.83
C ASP A 138 15.17 -15.17 -1.29
N GLY A 139 13.93 -15.32 -0.79
CA GLY A 139 13.66 -15.41 0.62
C GLY A 139 14.04 -16.77 1.22
N LEU A 140 14.41 -16.74 2.51
CA LEU A 140 14.70 -17.95 3.29
C LEU A 140 13.46 -18.84 3.38
N GLN A 141 13.65 -20.16 3.27
CA GLN A 141 12.57 -21.16 3.35
C GLN A 141 11.39 -20.87 2.40
N ARG A 142 11.68 -20.43 1.19
CA ARG A 142 10.68 -20.09 0.18
C ARG A 142 9.63 -21.18 -0.06
N ASP A 143 9.98 -22.44 0.15
CA ASP A 143 9.03 -23.55 0.02
C ASP A 143 7.82 -23.42 0.93
N GLN A 144 7.96 -22.82 2.09
CA GLN A 144 6.85 -22.54 3.00
C GLN A 144 5.97 -21.38 2.53
N PHE A 145 6.46 -20.55 1.62
CA PHE A 145 5.71 -19.46 0.97
C PHE A 145 4.94 -19.93 -0.27
N LYS A 146 5.30 -21.06 -0.88
CA LYS A 146 4.62 -21.61 -2.07
C LYS A 146 3.10 -21.78 -1.90
N PRO A 147 2.55 -22.20 -0.74
CA PRO A 147 1.11 -22.28 -0.54
C PRO A 147 0.42 -20.93 -0.77
N PHE A 148 1.01 -19.83 -0.32
CA PHE A 148 0.49 -18.49 -0.58
C PHE A 148 0.48 -18.17 -2.09
N ILE A 149 1.59 -18.43 -2.80
CA ILE A 149 1.68 -18.23 -4.25
C ILE A 149 0.56 -19.00 -4.96
N ASN A 150 0.38 -20.29 -4.63
CA ASN A 150 -0.64 -21.14 -5.24
C ASN A 150 -2.05 -20.62 -5.00
N ILE A 151 -2.36 -20.19 -3.78
CA ILE A 151 -3.66 -19.61 -3.43
C ILE A 151 -3.90 -18.34 -4.23
N MET A 152 -2.92 -17.43 -4.27
CA MET A 152 -3.03 -16.19 -5.02
C MET A 152 -3.23 -16.43 -6.51
N GLN A 153 -2.49 -17.35 -7.12
CA GLN A 153 -2.63 -17.70 -8.54
C GLN A 153 -3.98 -18.35 -8.86
N SER A 154 -4.53 -19.16 -7.94
CA SER A 154 -5.82 -19.83 -8.15
C SER A 154 -7.03 -18.94 -7.87
N LYS A 155 -6.89 -17.92 -7.02
CA LYS A 155 -8.00 -17.07 -6.56
C LYS A 155 -7.93 -15.63 -7.08
N SER A 156 -6.89 -15.25 -7.82
CA SER A 156 -6.70 -13.87 -8.28
C SER A 156 -6.50 -13.79 -9.79
N ILE A 157 -7.07 -12.74 -10.37
CA ILE A 157 -6.73 -12.29 -11.72
C ILE A 157 -5.43 -11.49 -11.61
N GLU A 158 -4.37 -11.98 -12.24
CA GLU A 158 -3.10 -11.26 -12.32
C GLU A 158 -3.05 -10.42 -13.61
N HIS A 159 -2.70 -9.15 -13.48
CA HIS A 159 -2.57 -8.24 -14.61
C HIS A 159 -1.28 -7.43 -14.52
N GLU A 160 -0.55 -7.35 -15.63
CA GLU A 160 0.66 -6.54 -15.74
C GLU A 160 0.33 -5.17 -16.33
N LEU A 161 0.67 -4.11 -15.62
CA LEU A 161 0.60 -2.75 -16.15
C LEU A 161 1.96 -2.36 -16.73
N ARG A 162 2.03 -2.26 -18.06
CA ARG A 162 3.20 -1.79 -18.80
C ARG A 162 2.91 -0.42 -19.36
N ILE A 163 3.85 0.50 -19.17
CA ILE A 163 3.84 1.81 -19.81
C ILE A 163 5.22 2.00 -20.43
N GLU A 164 5.26 2.39 -21.68
CA GLU A 164 6.51 2.58 -22.43
C GLU A 164 7.32 3.79 -21.93
N GLU A 165 6.65 4.78 -21.29
CA GLU A 165 7.29 5.96 -20.73
C GLU A 165 6.90 6.17 -19.27
N ASP A 166 7.91 6.39 -18.39
CA ASP A 166 7.69 6.84 -17.02
C ASP A 166 7.25 8.31 -17.03
N TYR A 167 5.97 8.58 -16.80
CA TYR A 167 5.41 9.94 -16.74
C TYR A 167 6.06 10.85 -15.69
N ARG A 168 6.76 10.28 -14.71
CA ARG A 168 7.54 11.06 -13.74
C ARG A 168 8.76 11.71 -14.38
N ARG A 169 9.22 11.18 -15.53
CA ARG A 169 10.34 11.70 -16.32
C ARG A 169 9.89 12.63 -17.45
N SER A 170 8.60 12.92 -17.58
CA SER A 170 8.11 13.83 -18.62
C SER A 170 8.75 15.22 -18.45
N LYS A 171 9.16 15.81 -19.57
CA LYS A 171 9.98 17.03 -19.69
C LYS A 171 9.41 18.29 -19.02
N ASP A 172 8.13 18.28 -18.61
CA ASP A 172 7.48 19.44 -17.99
C ASP A 172 7.81 19.66 -16.50
N ASN A 173 8.52 18.70 -15.86
CA ASN A 173 9.00 18.88 -14.49
C ASN A 173 10.47 19.36 -14.44
N GLN A 174 10.84 20.38 -15.22
CA GLN A 174 12.18 21.00 -15.22
C GLN A 174 12.53 21.75 -13.92
N LYS A 175 11.69 21.75 -12.90
CA LYS A 175 12.11 22.24 -11.59
C LYS A 175 12.95 21.14 -10.94
N GLN A 176 14.26 21.35 -10.90
CA GLN A 176 15.19 20.47 -10.22
C GLN A 176 14.70 20.24 -8.78
N ARG A 177 14.27 18.99 -8.49
CA ARG A 177 13.80 18.59 -7.15
C ARG A 177 14.85 17.79 -6.38
N PHE A 178 15.95 17.51 -7.04
CA PHE A 178 17.07 16.73 -6.52
C PHE A 178 18.37 17.50 -6.75
N PHE A 179 19.12 17.72 -5.69
CA PHE A 179 20.36 18.49 -5.68
C PHE A 179 21.50 17.56 -5.25
N PHE A 180 22.38 17.23 -6.19
CA PHE A 180 23.55 16.40 -5.95
C PHE A 180 24.72 16.90 -6.81
N PRO A 181 25.96 16.89 -6.27
CA PRO A 181 26.36 16.55 -4.89
C PRO A 181 25.94 17.62 -3.86
N LEU A 182 25.98 17.28 -2.56
CA LEU A 182 25.76 18.24 -1.49
C LEU A 182 26.99 19.13 -1.34
N ASN A 183 27.04 20.22 -2.11
CA ASN A 183 28.06 21.28 -2.08
C ASN A 183 27.41 22.60 -1.73
N GLU A 184 28.21 23.65 -1.58
CA GLU A 184 27.75 25.00 -1.21
C GLU A 184 26.74 25.57 -2.24
N GLU A 185 26.98 25.36 -3.53
CA GLU A 185 26.13 25.84 -4.61
C GLU A 185 24.73 25.19 -4.55
N ASN A 186 24.68 23.88 -4.42
CA ASN A 186 23.41 23.15 -4.30
C ASN A 186 22.71 23.46 -2.98
N ASN A 187 23.44 23.67 -1.90
CA ASN A 187 22.83 24.12 -0.64
C ASN A 187 22.24 25.53 -0.77
N PHE A 188 22.85 26.42 -1.53
CA PHE A 188 22.29 27.73 -1.81
C PHE A 188 20.96 27.61 -2.60
N GLU A 189 20.90 26.79 -3.64
CA GLU A 189 19.69 26.58 -4.43
C GLU A 189 18.58 25.91 -3.60
N ILE A 190 18.91 24.94 -2.73
CA ILE A 190 17.97 24.37 -1.77
C ILE A 190 17.39 25.44 -0.85
N ASN A 191 18.24 26.31 -0.31
CA ASN A 191 17.80 27.41 0.56
C ASN A 191 16.90 28.39 -0.16
N LYS A 192 17.24 28.74 -1.40
CA LYS A 192 16.44 29.61 -2.25
C LYS A 192 15.07 28.99 -2.55
N PHE A 193 15.05 27.72 -2.92
CA PHE A 193 13.79 26.98 -3.13
C PHE A 193 12.93 26.94 -1.87
N PHE A 194 13.53 26.61 -0.71
CA PHE A 194 12.83 26.59 0.56
C PHE A 194 12.20 27.95 0.92
N ARG A 195 12.93 29.05 0.72
CA ARG A 195 12.40 30.41 0.92
C ARG A 195 11.21 30.71 0.01
N VAL A 196 11.22 30.24 -1.23
CA VAL A 196 10.13 30.45 -2.18
C VAL A 196 8.86 29.73 -1.71
N ILE A 197 8.95 28.47 -1.30
CA ILE A 197 7.78 27.67 -0.90
C ILE A 197 7.25 28.03 0.49
N THR A 198 8.09 28.63 1.35
CA THR A 198 7.68 29.10 2.70
C THR A 198 7.35 30.59 2.74
N LYS A 199 7.44 31.30 1.60
CA LYS A 199 7.09 32.71 1.51
C LYS A 199 5.65 32.94 1.97
N ASN A 200 5.45 33.91 2.88
CA ASN A 200 4.16 34.25 3.48
C ASN A 200 3.56 33.19 4.45
N LYS A 201 4.33 32.18 4.84
CA LYS A 201 3.90 31.19 5.84
C LYS A 201 4.51 31.50 7.19
N LYS A 202 3.71 31.31 8.25
CA LYS A 202 4.19 31.51 9.62
C LYS A 202 5.06 30.33 10.07
N ASN A 203 6.19 30.62 10.68
CA ASN A 203 7.04 29.61 11.32
C ASN A 203 6.58 29.37 12.77
N PHE A 204 6.45 28.11 13.17
CA PHE A 204 6.22 27.71 14.54
C PHE A 204 6.83 26.32 14.81
N SER A 205 7.01 25.95 16.07
CA SER A 205 7.37 24.58 16.42
C SER A 205 6.11 23.71 16.55
N LYS A 206 6.21 22.44 16.16
CA LYS A 206 5.12 21.47 16.26
C LYS A 206 5.63 20.18 16.86
N ASN A 207 4.98 19.69 17.91
CA ASN A 207 5.28 18.40 18.49
C ASN A 207 4.37 17.32 17.88
N LEU A 208 4.98 16.21 17.46
CA LEU A 208 4.30 15.01 17.02
C LEU A 208 4.53 13.90 18.03
N ASN A 209 3.48 13.24 18.46
CA ASN A 209 3.58 12.03 19.27
C ASN A 209 3.43 10.81 18.37
N ILE A 210 4.53 10.08 18.17
CA ILE A 210 4.58 8.89 17.33
C ILE A 210 4.93 7.70 18.21
N LYS A 211 3.97 6.80 18.45
CA LYS A 211 4.15 5.58 19.27
C LYS A 211 4.78 5.86 20.64
N GLY A 212 4.35 6.94 21.30
CA GLY A 212 4.83 7.34 22.64
C GLY A 212 6.14 8.14 22.65
N ARG A 213 6.77 8.37 21.50
CA ARG A 213 7.92 9.28 21.36
C ARG A 213 7.44 10.65 20.90
N ILE A 214 7.95 11.70 21.54
CA ILE A 214 7.67 13.09 21.15
C ILE A 214 8.77 13.52 20.18
N PHE A 215 8.36 13.86 18.95
CA PHE A 215 9.22 14.40 17.94
C PHE A 215 8.93 15.89 17.74
N GLU A 216 9.91 16.75 18.02
CA GLU A 216 9.76 18.20 17.86
C GLU A 216 10.20 18.65 16.47
N ILE A 217 9.28 19.27 15.73
CA ILE A 217 9.56 19.93 14.47
C ILE A 217 9.80 21.41 14.78
N LYS A 218 11.07 21.85 14.81
CA LYS A 218 11.47 23.22 15.17
C LYS A 218 11.06 24.27 14.14
N ASN A 219 11.06 23.91 12.85
CA ASN A 219 10.78 24.81 11.75
C ASN A 219 9.62 24.26 10.91
N PHE A 220 8.39 24.51 11.33
CA PHE A 220 7.18 24.12 10.65
C PHE A 220 6.46 25.32 10.05
N TYR A 221 6.33 25.36 8.73
CA TYR A 221 5.71 26.44 7.96
C TYR A 221 4.41 25.94 7.31
N GLU A 222 3.32 25.84 8.08
CA GLU A 222 1.99 25.48 7.55
C GLU A 222 2.00 24.26 6.60
N GLY A 223 2.54 23.14 7.06
CA GLY A 223 2.62 21.90 6.29
C GLY A 223 3.97 21.66 5.59
N ILE A 224 4.92 22.59 5.71
CA ILE A 224 6.26 22.48 5.12
C ILE A 224 7.30 22.49 6.23
N SER A 225 8.23 21.55 6.21
CA SER A 225 9.39 21.51 7.10
C SER A 225 10.62 21.07 6.34
N ARG A 226 11.80 21.41 6.86
CA ARG A 226 13.08 20.94 6.37
C ARG A 226 13.82 20.25 7.47
N PHE A 227 14.41 19.10 7.16
CA PHE A 227 15.18 18.28 8.06
C PHE A 227 16.52 17.91 7.42
N ASN A 228 17.53 17.70 8.22
CA ASN A 228 18.69 16.92 7.86
C ASN A 228 18.41 15.44 8.13
N PHE A 229 19.21 14.56 7.52
CA PHE A 229 19.04 13.11 7.69
C PHE A 229 19.11 12.68 9.16
N ASP A 230 20.10 13.21 9.90
CA ASP A 230 20.31 12.90 11.32
C ASP A 230 19.14 13.35 12.22
N GLU A 231 18.43 14.42 11.83
CA GLU A 231 17.25 14.90 12.59
C GLU A 231 16.01 13.99 12.42
N LEU A 232 16.00 13.13 11.41
CA LEU A 232 14.88 12.21 11.12
C LEU A 232 15.16 10.75 11.49
N CYS A 233 16.43 10.37 11.61
CA CYS A 233 16.86 8.98 11.69
C CYS A 233 17.52 8.61 13.02
N ASP A 234 17.47 9.48 14.03
CA ASP A 234 17.92 9.21 15.41
C ASP A 234 16.88 8.48 16.26
#